data_c7e7a93d73353a9fb687d8f376ae9aa7
#
_entry.id   c7e7a93d73353a9fb687d8f376ae9aa7
#
_cell.length_a   1.000
_cell.length_b   1.000
_cell.length_c   1.000
_cell.angle_alpha   90.00
_cell.angle_beta   90.00
_cell.angle_gamma   90.00
#
_symmetry.space_group_name_H-M   'P 1'
#
loop_
_entity.id
_entity.type
_entity.pdbx_description
1 polymer ?
#
loop_
_entity_poly.entity_id
_entity_poly.type
_entity_poly.pdbx_seq_one_letter_code
_entity_poly.pdbx_strand_id
1 'polypeptide(L)'
;WKTIGEPVMNVCNRYGAVDYNGQKILGLNNIELISDRPIETNLREIAETKKLWPDRAVIVSLMVESKRETWHDIVKRTVDTGCDGIELNYGCPHGMSERGMGSAVGQVPEYCQMITEWVMEASTIPVLVKLTPNVADVRFPGRAAKRAGANGISLINTINTIMGVDLDTFELKP
;
A
#
# COMPACT_ATOMS: atom_id res chain seq x y z
N TRP A 1 4.58 8.90 -3.13
CA TRP A 1 3.48 8.89 -4.11
C TRP A 1 2.40 7.89 -3.68
N LYS A 2 1.11 8.22 -3.92
CA LYS A 2 -0.01 7.33 -3.62
C LYS A 2 0.16 5.98 -4.31
N THR A 3 -0.24 4.89 -3.66
CA THR A 3 -0.13 3.55 -4.22
C THR A 3 -0.74 3.47 -5.62
N ILE A 4 0.04 3.03 -6.58
CA ILE A 4 -0.35 2.80 -7.97
C ILE A 4 -0.44 1.31 -8.28
N GLY A 5 -1.34 0.98 -9.17
CA GLY A 5 -1.64 -0.37 -9.64
C GLY A 5 -2.82 -0.29 -10.60
N GLU A 6 -3.58 -1.36 -10.72
CA GLU A 6 -4.82 -1.31 -11.51
C GLU A 6 -5.76 -0.24 -10.93
N PRO A 7 -6.24 0.73 -11.72
CA PRO A 7 -7.06 1.83 -11.23
C PRO A 7 -8.34 1.35 -10.55
N VAL A 8 -8.70 2.00 -9.44
CA VAL A 8 -9.93 1.72 -8.69
C VAL A 8 -10.77 2.97 -8.55
N MET A 9 -12.08 2.81 -8.46
CA MET A 9 -12.97 3.93 -8.20
C MET A 9 -13.01 4.22 -6.69
N ASN A 10 -12.58 5.41 -6.29
CA ASN A 10 -12.71 5.88 -4.93
C ASN A 10 -14.10 6.51 -4.71
N VAL A 11 -14.70 6.28 -3.54
CA VAL A 11 -15.97 6.90 -3.13
C VAL A 11 -15.75 8.29 -2.54
N CYS A 12 -16.82 9.10 -2.47
CA CYS A 12 -16.80 10.37 -1.75
C CYS A 12 -16.75 10.14 -0.23
N ASN A 13 -16.40 11.20 0.53
CA ASN A 13 -16.33 11.17 1.99
C ASN A 13 -15.46 10.03 2.54
N ARG A 14 -14.25 9.91 2.03
CA ARG A 14 -13.31 8.82 2.34
C ARG A 14 -12.67 8.87 3.73
N TYR A 15 -12.87 9.96 4.44
CA TYR A 15 -12.25 10.21 5.74
C TYR A 15 -13.28 10.58 6.76
N GLY A 16 -13.11 10.10 7.99
CA GLY A 16 -13.93 10.44 9.13
C GLY A 16 -13.12 10.56 10.41
N ALA A 17 -13.62 11.31 11.36
CA ALA A 17 -13.03 11.39 12.69
C ALA A 17 -13.65 10.33 13.59
N VAL A 18 -12.82 9.62 14.35
CA VAL A 18 -13.24 8.78 15.46
C VAL A 18 -13.15 9.62 16.71
N ASP A 19 -14.26 9.87 17.38
CA ASP A 19 -14.29 10.69 18.57
C ASP A 19 -14.86 9.94 19.79
N TYR A 20 -14.68 10.53 20.96
CA TYR A 20 -15.33 10.11 22.19
C TYR A 20 -16.39 11.14 22.57
N ASN A 21 -17.67 10.82 22.31
CA ASN A 21 -18.84 11.66 22.60
C ASN A 21 -18.72 13.09 22.06
N GLY A 22 -18.15 13.28 20.86
CA GLY A 22 -17.98 14.60 20.23
C GLY A 22 -16.96 15.52 20.92
N GLN A 23 -16.25 15.05 21.93
CA GLN A 23 -15.36 15.90 22.73
C GLN A 23 -13.87 15.73 22.44
N LYS A 24 -13.46 14.55 22.01
CA LYS A 24 -12.05 14.23 21.79
C LYS A 24 -11.88 13.36 20.57
N ILE A 25 -11.08 13.80 19.62
CA ILE A 25 -10.67 12.97 18.49
C ILE A 25 -9.70 11.91 19.01
N LEU A 26 -10.06 10.64 18.82
CA LEU A 26 -9.26 9.47 19.16
C LEU A 26 -8.43 9.00 17.98
N GLY A 27 -8.89 9.26 16.76
CA GLY A 27 -8.23 8.85 15.55
C GLY A 27 -8.96 9.31 14.28
N LEU A 28 -8.41 8.93 13.15
CA LEU A 28 -9.02 9.12 11.84
C LEU A 28 -9.29 7.77 11.22
N ASN A 29 -10.48 7.60 10.65
CA ASN A 29 -10.75 6.46 9.79
C ASN A 29 -10.67 6.87 8.32
N ASN A 30 -10.47 5.90 7.46
CA ASN A 30 -10.53 6.09 6.03
C ASN A 30 -11.00 4.82 5.31
N ILE A 31 -11.62 5.03 4.16
CA ILE A 31 -11.92 4.00 3.16
C ILE A 31 -11.21 4.33 1.84
N GLU A 32 -10.04 4.95 1.93
CA GLU A 32 -9.23 5.35 0.80
C GLU A 32 -8.65 4.12 0.12
N LEU A 33 -8.93 3.98 -1.16
CA LEU A 33 -8.34 2.95 -2.01
C LEU A 33 -7.05 3.45 -2.66
N ILE A 34 -6.41 2.61 -3.46
CA ILE A 34 -5.24 2.99 -4.26
C ILE A 34 -5.62 4.03 -5.33
N SER A 35 -4.69 4.43 -6.19
CA SER A 35 -4.94 5.44 -7.22
C SER A 35 -6.10 5.05 -8.14
N ASP A 36 -6.96 6.00 -8.43
CA ASP A 36 -8.05 5.93 -9.42
C ASP A 36 -7.59 6.33 -10.83
N ARG A 37 -6.31 6.70 -10.99
CA ARG A 37 -5.73 7.10 -12.26
C ARG A 37 -5.03 5.94 -12.95
N PRO A 38 -5.00 5.94 -14.30
CA PRO A 38 -4.21 4.99 -15.07
C PRO A 38 -2.73 4.99 -14.64
N ILE A 39 -2.10 3.82 -14.66
CA ILE A 39 -0.68 3.65 -14.33
C ILE A 39 0.19 4.62 -15.13
N GLU A 40 -0.05 4.73 -16.43
CA GLU A 40 0.70 5.62 -17.33
C GLU A 40 0.67 7.09 -16.89
N THR A 41 -0.49 7.55 -16.43
CA THR A 41 -0.66 8.91 -15.91
C THR A 41 0.17 9.11 -14.65
N ASN A 42 0.12 8.16 -13.71
CA ASN A 42 0.91 8.23 -12.49
C ASN A 42 2.41 8.22 -12.78
N LEU A 43 2.90 7.33 -13.66
CA LEU A 43 4.33 7.22 -13.98
C LEU A 43 4.84 8.51 -14.64
N ARG A 44 4.09 9.09 -15.58
CA ARG A 44 4.42 10.37 -16.19
C ARG A 44 4.53 11.48 -15.14
N GLU A 45 3.54 11.62 -14.27
CA GLU A 45 3.53 12.65 -13.24
C GLU A 45 4.64 12.47 -12.20
N ILE A 46 5.02 11.23 -11.87
CA ILE A 46 6.18 10.92 -11.02
C ILE A 46 7.46 11.44 -11.68
N ALA A 47 7.66 11.11 -12.95
CA ALA A 47 8.83 11.56 -13.71
C ALA A 47 8.89 13.09 -13.81
N GLU A 48 7.78 13.74 -14.09
CA GLU A 48 7.66 15.20 -14.10
C GLU A 48 7.97 15.81 -12.73
N THR A 49 7.42 15.23 -11.65
CA THR A 49 7.67 15.67 -10.28
C THR A 49 9.15 15.55 -9.93
N LYS A 50 9.78 14.43 -10.26
CA LYS A 50 11.20 14.23 -9.98
C LYS A 50 12.10 15.19 -10.79
N LYS A 51 11.72 15.48 -12.03
CA LYS A 51 12.41 16.46 -12.88
C LYS A 51 12.29 17.88 -12.32
N LEU A 52 11.12 18.26 -11.79
CA LEU A 52 10.88 19.59 -11.20
C LEU A 52 11.56 19.74 -9.83
N TRP A 53 11.68 18.65 -9.08
CA TRP A 53 12.19 18.64 -7.72
C TRP A 53 13.29 17.59 -7.55
N PRO A 54 14.46 17.73 -8.21
CA PRO A 54 15.51 16.71 -8.25
C PRO A 54 16.09 16.41 -6.87
N ASP A 55 16.09 17.40 -5.97
CA ASP A 55 16.66 17.28 -4.61
C ASP A 55 15.64 16.72 -3.58
N ARG A 56 14.43 16.39 -4.00
CA ARG A 56 13.40 15.82 -3.12
C ARG A 56 13.26 14.32 -3.36
N ALA A 57 13.21 13.58 -2.25
CA ALA A 57 12.93 12.15 -2.34
C ALA A 57 11.50 11.88 -2.78
N VAL A 58 11.35 11.04 -3.79
CA VAL A 58 10.06 10.54 -4.28
C VAL A 58 10.04 9.03 -4.11
N ILE A 59 9.25 8.56 -3.14
CA ILE A 59 9.02 7.13 -2.91
C ILE A 59 7.67 6.76 -3.54
N VAL A 60 7.68 5.75 -4.39
CA VAL A 60 6.48 5.30 -5.13
C VAL A 60 5.93 4.04 -4.49
N SER A 61 4.68 4.09 -4.04
CA SER A 61 4.01 2.93 -3.47
C SER A 61 3.34 2.11 -4.57
N LEU A 62 3.56 0.79 -4.56
CA LEU A 62 3.08 -0.16 -5.57
C LEU A 62 2.21 -1.24 -4.95
N MET A 63 1.15 -1.62 -5.66
CA MET A 63 0.31 -2.77 -5.36
C MET A 63 -0.31 -3.31 -6.64
N VAL A 64 0.18 -4.45 -7.10
CA VAL A 64 -0.31 -5.14 -8.30
C VAL A 64 -0.60 -6.60 -7.98
N GLU A 65 -1.20 -7.33 -8.92
CA GLU A 65 -1.49 -8.75 -8.77
C GLU A 65 -0.25 -9.58 -8.47
N SER A 66 -0.43 -10.70 -7.76
CA SER A 66 0.66 -11.59 -7.34
C SER A 66 1.17 -12.46 -8.50
N LYS A 67 1.73 -11.82 -9.51
CA LYS A 67 2.39 -12.43 -10.67
C LYS A 67 3.77 -11.82 -10.86
N ARG A 68 4.79 -12.67 -11.03
CA ARG A 68 6.18 -12.22 -11.14
C ARG A 68 6.39 -11.24 -12.29
N GLU A 69 5.81 -11.55 -13.45
CA GLU A 69 5.93 -10.74 -14.66
C GLU A 69 5.33 -9.33 -14.47
N THR A 70 4.17 -9.25 -13.79
CA THR A 70 3.51 -7.97 -13.50
C THR A 70 4.35 -7.14 -12.54
N TRP A 71 4.93 -7.76 -11.50
CA TRP A 71 5.84 -7.06 -10.59
C TRP A 71 7.11 -6.59 -11.28
N HIS A 72 7.72 -7.44 -12.12
CA HIS A 72 8.92 -7.05 -12.89
C HIS A 72 8.65 -5.88 -13.82
N ASP A 73 7.52 -5.88 -14.54
CA ASP A 73 7.13 -4.79 -15.44
C ASP A 73 6.96 -3.47 -14.68
N ILE A 74 6.09 -3.46 -13.65
CA ILE A 74 5.79 -2.23 -12.93
C ILE A 74 7.00 -1.67 -12.18
N VAL A 75 7.87 -2.52 -11.63
CA VAL A 75 9.10 -2.10 -10.96
C VAL A 75 10.04 -1.41 -11.94
N LYS A 76 10.32 -2.02 -13.10
CA LYS A 76 11.19 -1.42 -14.13
C LYS A 76 10.67 -0.06 -14.58
N ARG A 77 9.38 0.00 -14.92
CA ARG A 77 8.74 1.25 -15.36
C ARG A 77 8.75 2.33 -14.26
N THR A 78 8.65 1.93 -13.00
CA THR A 78 8.74 2.84 -11.86
C THR A 78 10.17 3.36 -11.71
N VAL A 79 11.18 2.50 -11.80
CA VAL A 79 12.60 2.89 -11.78
C VAL A 79 12.92 3.88 -12.89
N ASP A 80 12.40 3.66 -14.09
CA ASP A 80 12.60 4.53 -15.26
C ASP A 80 12.05 5.96 -15.07
N THR A 81 11.17 6.18 -14.10
CA THR A 81 10.70 7.53 -13.73
C THR A 81 11.77 8.38 -13.04
N GLY A 82 12.87 7.76 -12.57
CA GLY A 82 13.91 8.41 -11.78
C GLY A 82 13.53 8.62 -10.31
N CYS A 83 12.50 7.98 -9.80
CA CYS A 83 12.14 8.02 -8.37
C CYS A 83 13.27 7.44 -7.49
N ASP A 84 13.27 7.79 -6.21
CA ASP A 84 14.39 7.46 -5.29
C ASP A 84 14.17 6.14 -4.54
N GLY A 85 12.97 5.59 -4.58
CA GLY A 85 12.67 4.32 -3.93
C GLY A 85 11.26 3.83 -4.22
N ILE A 86 11.03 2.56 -3.89
CA ILE A 86 9.76 1.88 -4.04
C ILE A 86 9.26 1.44 -2.67
N GLU A 87 7.97 1.61 -2.42
CA GLU A 87 7.27 1.02 -1.28
C GLU A 87 6.30 -0.06 -1.78
N LEU A 88 6.40 -1.27 -1.25
CA LEU A 88 5.45 -2.35 -1.53
C LEU A 88 4.29 -2.27 -0.54
N ASN A 89 3.08 -2.04 -1.04
CA ASN A 89 1.90 -1.94 -0.20
C ASN A 89 1.31 -3.33 0.07
N TYR A 90 1.74 -3.96 1.18
CA TYR A 90 1.22 -5.25 1.65
C TYR A 90 0.17 -5.07 2.76
N GLY A 91 -0.57 -3.97 2.72
CA GLY A 91 -1.48 -3.68 3.81
C GLY A 91 -2.84 -3.10 3.44
N CYS A 92 -3.07 -2.76 2.17
CA CYS A 92 -4.37 -2.22 1.76
C CYS A 92 -5.46 -3.28 1.97
N PRO A 93 -6.44 -3.04 2.86
CA PRO A 93 -7.47 -4.04 3.18
C PRO A 93 -8.64 -4.03 2.20
N HIS A 94 -8.79 -2.96 1.40
CA HIS A 94 -9.99 -2.70 0.62
C HIS A 94 -9.96 -3.38 -0.74
N GLY A 95 -10.93 -4.29 -1.00
CA GLY A 95 -11.32 -4.78 -2.31
C GLY A 95 -10.28 -5.50 -3.19
N MET A 96 -9.00 -5.43 -2.82
CA MET A 96 -7.91 -6.01 -3.60
C MET A 96 -7.34 -7.29 -2.97
N SER A 97 -7.65 -7.56 -1.70
CA SER A 97 -7.23 -8.78 -1.01
C SER A 97 -7.85 -10.04 -1.64
N GLU A 98 -9.05 -9.95 -2.17
CA GLU A 98 -9.71 -11.04 -2.90
C GLU A 98 -8.95 -11.44 -4.17
N ARG A 99 -8.13 -10.54 -4.72
CA ARG A 99 -7.25 -10.79 -5.86
C ARG A 99 -5.84 -11.22 -5.44
N GLY A 100 -5.63 -11.56 -4.17
CA GLY A 100 -4.31 -11.91 -3.65
C GLY A 100 -3.35 -10.73 -3.57
N MET A 101 -3.85 -9.51 -3.31
CA MET A 101 -3.08 -8.27 -3.26
C MET A 101 -3.17 -7.62 -1.87
N GLY A 102 -2.31 -6.64 -1.62
CA GLY A 102 -2.36 -5.85 -0.40
C GLY A 102 -2.26 -6.70 0.88
N SER A 103 -3.27 -6.62 1.75
CA SER A 103 -3.26 -7.32 3.05
C SER A 103 -3.20 -8.84 2.92
N ALA A 104 -3.73 -9.43 1.84
CA ALA A 104 -3.62 -10.88 1.60
C ALA A 104 -2.16 -11.33 1.46
N VAL A 105 -1.30 -10.48 0.90
CA VAL A 105 0.14 -10.72 0.85
C VAL A 105 0.78 -10.50 2.23
N GLY A 106 0.46 -9.37 2.87
CA GLY A 106 1.06 -9.00 4.16
C GLY A 106 0.69 -9.91 5.33
N GLN A 107 -0.42 -10.64 5.24
CA GLN A 107 -0.87 -11.60 6.26
C GLN A 107 -0.17 -12.96 6.16
N VAL A 108 0.46 -13.27 5.03
CA VAL A 108 1.12 -14.56 4.77
C VAL A 108 2.62 -14.32 4.56
N PRO A 109 3.48 -14.65 5.55
CA PRO A 109 4.92 -14.37 5.46
C PRO A 109 5.59 -14.94 4.21
N GLU A 110 5.15 -16.10 3.73
CA GLU A 110 5.69 -16.77 2.53
C GLU A 110 5.40 -15.95 1.27
N TYR A 111 4.20 -15.39 1.14
CA TYR A 111 3.84 -14.51 0.03
C TYR A 111 4.58 -13.17 0.12
N CYS A 112 4.69 -12.62 1.33
CA CYS A 112 5.47 -11.43 1.58
C CYS A 112 6.92 -11.61 1.12
N GLN A 113 7.55 -12.74 1.48
CA GLN A 113 8.91 -13.07 1.05
C GLN A 113 8.99 -13.21 -0.47
N MET A 114 8.18 -14.10 -1.05
CA MET A 114 8.21 -14.43 -2.47
C MET A 114 8.06 -13.20 -3.38
N ILE A 115 7.07 -12.36 -3.10
CA ILE A 115 6.83 -11.16 -3.93
C ILE A 115 7.95 -10.14 -3.72
N THR A 116 8.45 -9.99 -2.50
CA THR A 116 9.58 -9.10 -2.24
C THR A 116 10.84 -9.57 -2.99
N GLU A 117 11.11 -10.87 -3.07
CA GLU A 117 12.20 -11.44 -3.89
C GLU A 117 12.05 -11.05 -5.36
N TRP A 118 10.87 -11.20 -5.95
CA TRP A 118 10.61 -10.79 -7.35
C TRP A 118 10.88 -9.30 -7.57
N VAL A 119 10.50 -8.46 -6.62
CA VAL A 119 10.75 -7.02 -6.72
C VAL A 119 12.25 -6.71 -6.60
N MET A 120 12.95 -7.36 -5.67
CA MET A 120 14.40 -7.18 -5.49
C MET A 120 15.21 -7.62 -6.71
N GLU A 121 14.73 -8.63 -7.46
CA GLU A 121 15.35 -9.06 -8.72
C GLU A 121 15.28 -7.98 -9.82
N ALA A 122 14.22 -7.17 -9.81
CA ALA A 122 13.94 -6.18 -10.85
C ALA A 122 14.36 -4.74 -10.47
N SER A 123 14.48 -4.45 -9.17
CA SER A 123 14.76 -3.10 -8.69
C SER A 123 16.26 -2.79 -8.61
N THR A 124 16.62 -1.61 -9.09
CA THR A 124 17.98 -1.04 -8.92
C THR A 124 18.01 0.07 -7.87
N ILE A 125 16.88 0.37 -7.24
CA ILE A 125 16.72 1.42 -6.22
C ILE A 125 16.18 0.81 -4.92
N PRO A 126 16.29 1.50 -3.77
CA PRO A 126 15.81 0.99 -2.49
C PRO A 126 14.34 0.58 -2.49
N VAL A 127 14.07 -0.55 -1.81
CA VAL A 127 12.73 -1.12 -1.65
C VAL A 127 12.35 -1.16 -0.18
N LEU A 128 11.21 -0.54 0.14
CA LEU A 128 10.56 -0.58 1.45
C LEU A 128 9.35 -1.50 1.39
N VAL A 129 9.08 -2.23 2.45
CA VAL A 129 7.87 -3.05 2.57
C VAL A 129 6.95 -2.47 3.64
N LYS A 130 5.77 -1.97 3.24
CA LYS A 130 4.77 -1.49 4.18
C LYS A 130 3.83 -2.61 4.58
N LEU A 131 3.87 -2.97 5.87
CA LEU A 131 3.15 -4.09 6.44
C LEU A 131 1.77 -3.70 6.98
N THR A 132 0.87 -4.69 6.96
CA THR A 132 -0.43 -4.60 7.64
C THR A 132 -0.27 -4.85 9.14
N PRO A 133 -1.02 -4.12 9.99
CA PRO A 133 -1.12 -4.43 11.42
C PRO A 133 -2.13 -5.56 11.72
N ASN A 134 -2.92 -5.98 10.71
CA ASN A 134 -4.04 -6.92 10.88
C ASN A 134 -3.55 -8.37 10.84
N VAL A 135 -2.56 -8.67 11.67
CA VAL A 135 -1.94 -9.97 11.89
C VAL A 135 -1.70 -10.18 13.37
N ALA A 136 -1.58 -11.42 13.81
CA ALA A 136 -1.30 -11.72 15.20
C ALA A 136 0.08 -11.20 15.66
N ASP A 137 1.07 -11.23 14.75
CA ASP A 137 2.43 -10.78 15.03
C ASP A 137 3.11 -10.27 13.75
N VAL A 138 3.32 -8.97 13.68
CA VAL A 138 3.95 -8.28 12.53
C VAL A 138 5.42 -8.65 12.33
N ARG A 139 6.05 -9.26 13.33
CA ARG A 139 7.46 -9.70 13.22
C ARG A 139 7.64 -10.80 12.19
N PHE A 140 6.65 -11.66 11.97
CA PHE A 140 6.75 -12.74 10.99
C PHE A 140 6.86 -12.20 9.55
N PRO A 141 5.91 -11.41 9.02
CA PRO A 141 6.07 -10.81 7.70
C PRO A 141 7.25 -9.84 7.62
N GLY A 142 7.59 -9.12 8.70
CA GLY A 142 8.77 -8.26 8.73
C GLY A 142 10.08 -9.03 8.55
N ARG A 143 10.23 -10.20 9.20
CA ARG A 143 11.38 -11.07 9.00
C ARG A 143 11.40 -11.69 7.60
N ALA A 144 10.24 -12.00 7.02
CA ALA A 144 10.11 -12.51 5.66
C ALA A 144 10.59 -11.47 4.64
N ALA A 145 10.13 -10.22 4.75
CA ALA A 145 10.59 -9.11 3.91
C ALA A 145 12.11 -8.89 4.03
N LYS A 146 12.66 -8.95 5.26
CA LYS A 146 14.12 -8.86 5.49
C LYS A 146 14.89 -9.98 4.80
N ARG A 147 14.44 -11.25 4.92
CA ARG A 147 15.08 -12.38 4.25
C ARG A 147 15.07 -12.24 2.73
N ALA A 148 14.01 -11.67 2.18
CA ALA A 148 13.89 -11.35 0.75
C ALA A 148 14.80 -10.21 0.26
N GLY A 149 15.51 -9.54 1.17
CA GLY A 149 16.46 -8.48 0.84
C GLY A 149 15.89 -7.07 0.84
N ALA A 150 14.67 -6.84 1.35
CA ALA A 150 14.11 -5.49 1.47
C ALA A 150 15.06 -4.55 2.23
N ASN A 151 15.21 -3.34 1.75
CA ASN A 151 16.09 -2.31 2.34
C ASN A 151 15.50 -1.68 3.60
N GLY A 152 14.17 -1.74 3.78
CA GLY A 152 13.51 -1.23 4.97
C GLY A 152 12.08 -1.72 5.12
N ILE A 153 11.53 -1.47 6.31
CA ILE A 153 10.15 -1.80 6.68
C ILE A 153 9.44 -0.50 7.04
N SER A 154 8.26 -0.30 6.44
CA SER A 154 7.34 0.78 6.80
C SER A 154 6.21 0.21 7.67
N LEU A 155 5.95 0.81 8.82
CA LEU A 155 4.88 0.43 9.75
C LEU A 155 4.02 1.65 10.03
N ILE A 156 2.75 1.49 10.00
CA ILE A 156 1.88 0.40 9.62
C ILE A 156 0.78 0.93 8.68
N ASN A 157 0.14 0.03 7.92
CA ASN A 157 -1.04 0.36 7.16
C ASN A 157 -2.26 0.50 8.10
N THR A 158 -3.44 0.63 7.57
CA THR A 158 -4.70 0.84 8.29
C THR A 158 -5.04 -0.34 9.20
N ILE A 159 -5.39 -0.03 10.45
CA ILE A 159 -6.01 -1.00 11.37
C ILE A 159 -7.47 -1.17 10.93
N ASN A 160 -7.88 -2.42 10.67
CA ASN A 160 -9.28 -2.71 10.37
C ASN A 160 -10.14 -2.45 11.59
N THR A 161 -11.19 -1.65 11.41
CA THR A 161 -12.10 -1.27 12.48
C THR A 161 -13.51 -1.05 11.95
N ILE A 162 -14.47 -1.05 12.85
CA ILE A 162 -15.86 -0.66 12.64
C ILE A 162 -16.08 0.64 13.40
N MET A 163 -16.58 1.68 12.73
CA MET A 163 -16.86 2.99 13.36
C MET A 163 -18.04 2.93 14.33
N GLY A 164 -19.03 2.14 14.01
CA GLY A 164 -20.21 1.91 14.82
C GLY A 164 -21.21 1.02 14.08
N VAL A 165 -22.20 0.57 14.85
CA VAL A 165 -23.34 -0.16 14.34
C VAL A 165 -24.61 0.58 14.79
N ASP A 166 -25.54 0.79 13.91
CA ASP A 166 -26.88 1.22 14.27
C ASP A 166 -27.60 0.06 14.93
N LEU A 167 -28.06 0.23 16.16
CA LEU A 167 -28.64 -0.85 16.95
C LEU A 167 -30.09 -1.18 16.56
N ASP A 168 -30.75 -0.31 15.81
CA ASP A 168 -32.11 -0.52 15.35
C ASP A 168 -32.15 -1.22 13.98
N THR A 169 -31.21 -0.86 13.09
CA THR A 169 -31.14 -1.40 11.72
C THR A 169 -30.06 -2.46 11.55
N PHE A 170 -29.12 -2.57 12.47
CA PHE A 170 -27.89 -3.37 12.40
C PHE A 170 -26.98 -3.01 11.22
N GLU A 171 -27.13 -1.82 10.67
CA GLU A 171 -26.26 -1.33 9.61
C GLU A 171 -24.97 -0.76 10.20
N LEU A 172 -23.88 -0.93 9.44
CA LEU A 172 -22.59 -0.34 9.79
C LEU A 172 -22.63 1.18 9.53
N LYS A 173 -22.17 1.94 10.50
CA LYS A 173 -21.95 3.38 10.32
C LYS A 173 -20.64 3.58 9.57
N PRO A 174 -20.66 4.31 8.45
CA PRO A 174 -19.49 4.59 7.64
C PRO A 174 -18.50 5.54 8.34
#